data_1be151cb438c73fdef3808b4ec9e1619
#
_entry.id   1be151cb438c73fdef3808b4ec9e1619
#
_cell.length_a   1.000
_cell.length_b   1.000
_cell.length_c   1.000
_cell.angle_alpha   90.00
_cell.angle_beta   90.00
_cell.angle_gamma   90.00
#
_symmetry.space_group_name_H-M   'P 1'
#
loop_
_entity.id
_entity.type
_entity.pdbx_description
1 polymer ?
#
loop_
_entity_poly.entity_id
_entity_poly.type
_entity_poly.pdbx_seq_one_letter_code
_entity_poly.pdbx_strand_id
1 'polypeptide(L)'
;MDEKWKKELPAALLAGAICGIITFAALMFLAPQDWYLALVVFAVMTGFALWKSVSDKDKSAKKYKRDERLIVQSWFLAEEGFIRTDSDRAAKFFFGEEGISVLYYKNVKPIIEFVPKEKITGTGTDRCGWLSIIIPEEKRRFVFEKESAERIKPHMEKIISKKEAPAE
;
A
#
# COMPACT_ATOMS: atom_id res chain seq x y z
N MET A 1 21.02 7.82 1.52
CA MET A 1 20.26 6.71 0.89
C MET A 1 18.82 6.92 1.31
N ASP A 2 17.95 7.19 0.34
CA ASP A 2 16.54 7.51 0.60
C ASP A 2 15.85 6.39 1.37
N GLU A 3 14.94 6.75 2.27
CA GLU A 3 14.20 5.83 3.15
C GLU A 3 13.41 4.77 2.37
N LYS A 4 12.98 5.12 1.16
CA LYS A 4 12.33 4.23 0.21
C LYS A 4 13.18 2.99 -0.13
N TRP A 5 14.47 3.17 -0.36
CA TRP A 5 15.40 2.08 -0.70
C TRP A 5 15.60 1.13 0.48
N LYS A 6 15.62 1.66 1.70
CA LYS A 6 15.78 0.85 2.90
C LYS A 6 14.62 -0.14 3.12
N LYS A 7 13.39 0.29 2.81
CA LYS A 7 12.19 -0.56 2.95
C LYS A 7 12.13 -1.69 1.91
N GLU A 8 12.61 -1.45 0.70
CA GLU A 8 12.57 -2.44 -0.39
C GLU A 8 13.78 -3.38 -0.41
N LEU A 9 14.86 -2.99 0.25
CA LEU A 9 16.11 -3.75 0.25
C LEU A 9 15.96 -5.21 0.70
N PRO A 10 15.24 -5.54 1.79
CA PRO A 10 15.11 -6.92 2.24
C PRO A 10 14.43 -7.83 1.19
N ALA A 11 13.37 -7.35 0.57
CA ALA A 11 12.64 -8.10 -0.46
C ALA A 11 13.49 -8.30 -1.72
N ALA A 12 14.23 -7.28 -2.13
CA ALA A 12 15.13 -7.35 -3.28
C ALA A 12 16.32 -8.29 -3.02
N LEU A 13 16.90 -8.27 -1.81
CA LEU A 13 17.95 -9.21 -1.41
C LEU A 13 17.44 -10.65 -1.43
N LEU A 14 16.23 -10.90 -0.94
CA LEU A 14 15.63 -12.23 -0.96
C LEU A 14 15.44 -12.73 -2.40
N ALA A 15 14.91 -11.89 -3.28
CA ALA A 15 14.76 -12.23 -4.70
C ALA A 15 16.10 -12.52 -5.37
N GLY A 16 17.13 -11.70 -5.13
CA GLY A 16 18.49 -11.91 -5.60
C GLY A 16 19.10 -13.20 -5.06
N ALA A 17 18.91 -13.51 -3.78
CA ALA A 17 19.42 -14.73 -3.14
C ALA A 17 18.81 -15.99 -3.77
N ILE A 18 17.50 -16.01 -4.00
CA ILE A 18 16.82 -17.16 -4.67
C ILE A 18 17.40 -17.38 -6.06
N CYS A 19 17.50 -16.32 -6.88
CA CYS A 19 18.09 -16.42 -8.22
C CYS A 19 19.56 -16.86 -8.19
N GLY A 20 20.35 -16.32 -7.25
CA GLY A 20 21.76 -16.67 -7.07
C GLY A 20 21.95 -18.14 -6.69
N ILE A 21 21.14 -18.66 -5.76
CA ILE A 21 21.18 -20.08 -5.34
C ILE A 21 20.83 -21.01 -6.51
N ILE A 22 19.77 -20.70 -7.27
CA ILE A 22 19.36 -21.50 -8.42
C ILE A 22 20.48 -21.52 -9.47
N THR A 23 21.07 -20.35 -9.76
CA THR A 23 22.17 -20.23 -10.71
C THR A 23 23.40 -20.99 -10.23
N PHE A 24 23.76 -20.88 -8.95
CA PHE A 24 24.88 -21.61 -8.36
C PHE A 24 24.70 -23.12 -8.47
N ALA A 25 23.51 -23.63 -8.12
CA ALA A 25 23.20 -25.05 -8.26
C ALA A 25 23.34 -25.53 -9.72
N ALA A 26 22.82 -24.76 -10.67
CA ALA A 26 22.95 -25.09 -12.09
C ALA A 26 24.43 -25.11 -12.58
N LEU A 27 25.23 -24.11 -12.16
CA LEU A 27 26.63 -23.97 -12.54
C LEU A 27 27.51 -25.12 -11.95
N MET A 28 27.22 -25.56 -10.72
CA MET A 28 27.94 -26.68 -10.10
C MET A 28 27.80 -27.98 -10.91
N PHE A 29 26.69 -28.14 -11.64
CA PHE A 29 26.50 -29.32 -12.52
C PHE A 29 27.08 -29.12 -13.91
N LEU A 30 27.04 -27.90 -14.47
CA LEU A 30 27.37 -27.62 -15.87
C LEU A 30 28.81 -27.10 -16.06
N ALA A 31 29.24 -26.21 -15.18
CA ALA A 31 30.51 -25.47 -15.28
C ALA A 31 31.01 -25.06 -13.89
N PRO A 32 31.52 -25.98 -13.07
CA PRO A 32 31.88 -25.69 -11.68
C PRO A 32 32.98 -24.63 -11.52
N GLN A 33 33.78 -24.38 -12.54
CA GLN A 33 34.82 -23.35 -12.57
C GLN A 33 34.25 -21.92 -12.64
N ASP A 34 32.98 -21.75 -13.08
CA ASP A 34 32.35 -20.46 -13.34
C ASP A 34 31.40 -20.07 -12.20
N TRP A 35 31.58 -20.61 -10.99
CA TRP A 35 30.73 -20.33 -9.82
C TRP A 35 30.55 -18.86 -9.49
N TYR A 36 31.54 -17.99 -9.82
CA TYR A 36 31.48 -16.55 -9.62
C TYR A 36 30.35 -15.89 -10.41
N LEU A 37 29.88 -16.49 -11.52
CA LEU A 37 28.73 -15.99 -12.27
C LEU A 37 27.46 -15.98 -11.42
N ALA A 38 27.32 -16.87 -10.44
CA ALA A 38 26.20 -16.87 -9.52
C ALA A 38 26.17 -15.58 -8.66
N LEU A 39 27.32 -15.06 -8.27
CA LEU A 39 27.42 -13.78 -7.55
C LEU A 39 27.05 -12.60 -8.45
N VAL A 40 27.44 -12.63 -9.71
CA VAL A 40 27.05 -11.61 -10.69
C VAL A 40 25.53 -11.62 -10.88
N VAL A 41 24.93 -12.79 -11.06
CA VAL A 41 23.47 -12.94 -11.18
C VAL A 41 22.75 -12.43 -9.92
N PHE A 42 23.24 -12.78 -8.73
CA PHE A 42 22.71 -12.27 -7.47
C PHE A 42 22.70 -10.73 -7.44
N ALA A 43 23.84 -10.10 -7.76
CA ALA A 43 23.95 -8.63 -7.73
C ALA A 43 23.04 -7.96 -8.76
N VAL A 44 23.00 -8.48 -9.99
CA VAL A 44 22.16 -7.95 -11.07
C VAL A 44 20.67 -8.09 -10.73
N MET A 45 20.24 -9.25 -10.25
CA MET A 45 18.83 -9.50 -9.91
C MET A 45 18.38 -8.67 -8.71
N THR A 46 19.25 -8.54 -7.70
CA THR A 46 18.97 -7.66 -6.56
C THR A 46 18.82 -6.20 -7.01
N GLY A 47 19.74 -5.71 -7.81
CA GLY A 47 19.71 -4.33 -8.35
C GLY A 47 18.46 -4.09 -9.22
N PHE A 48 18.11 -5.05 -10.08
CA PHE A 48 16.92 -4.97 -10.94
C PHE A 48 15.62 -4.98 -10.11
N ALA A 49 15.51 -5.86 -9.12
CA ALA A 49 14.34 -5.94 -8.24
C ALA A 49 14.14 -4.64 -7.45
N LEU A 50 15.22 -4.08 -6.90
CA LEU A 50 15.20 -2.76 -6.23
C LEU A 50 14.75 -1.65 -7.17
N TRP A 51 15.40 -1.54 -8.34
CA TRP A 51 15.06 -0.51 -9.31
C TRP A 51 13.60 -0.58 -9.76
N LYS A 52 13.11 -1.79 -10.05
CA LYS A 52 11.73 -2.02 -10.48
C LYS A 52 10.75 -1.61 -9.37
N SER A 53 10.97 -2.07 -8.14
CA SER A 53 10.08 -1.77 -7.00
C SER A 53 9.97 -0.27 -6.74
N VAL A 54 11.10 0.43 -6.70
CA VAL A 54 11.11 1.89 -6.51
C VAL A 54 10.47 2.62 -7.69
N SER A 55 10.76 2.20 -8.94
CA SER A 55 10.19 2.81 -10.15
C SER A 55 8.67 2.65 -10.21
N ASP A 56 8.14 1.48 -9.85
CA ASP A 56 6.70 1.22 -9.89
C ASP A 56 5.97 2.03 -8.81
N LYS A 57 6.54 2.18 -7.61
CA LYS A 57 6.00 3.06 -6.56
C LYS A 57 6.00 4.53 -6.99
N ASP A 58 7.08 5.01 -7.61
CA ASP A 58 7.14 6.39 -8.11
C ASP A 58 6.13 6.65 -9.23
N LYS A 59 5.92 5.69 -10.12
CA LYS A 59 4.87 5.79 -11.17
C LYS A 59 3.48 5.84 -10.56
N SER A 60 3.19 4.99 -9.56
CA SER A 60 1.92 4.99 -8.85
C SER A 60 1.69 6.30 -8.12
N ALA A 61 2.67 6.81 -7.39
CA ALA A 61 2.59 8.09 -6.70
C ALA A 61 2.32 9.26 -7.65
N LYS A 62 3.02 9.32 -8.80
CA LYS A 62 2.77 10.35 -9.84
C LYS A 62 1.36 10.26 -10.41
N LYS A 63 0.86 9.03 -10.62
CA LYS A 63 -0.48 8.78 -11.14
C LYS A 63 -1.55 9.25 -10.14
N TYR A 64 -1.43 8.89 -8.87
CA TYR A 64 -2.33 9.37 -7.82
C TYR A 64 -2.31 10.90 -7.72
N LYS A 65 -1.12 11.52 -7.70
CA LYS A 65 -0.97 12.98 -7.63
C LYS A 65 -1.64 13.71 -8.81
N ARG A 66 -1.60 13.13 -10.02
CA ARG A 66 -2.28 13.69 -11.19
C ARG A 66 -3.80 13.66 -11.02
N ASP A 67 -4.32 12.51 -10.60
CA ASP A 67 -5.76 12.24 -10.58
C ASP A 67 -6.43 12.70 -9.25
N GLU A 68 -5.64 13.08 -8.24
CA GLU A 68 -6.07 13.72 -6.98
C GLU A 68 -6.91 14.99 -7.22
N ARG A 69 -6.60 15.72 -8.30
CA ARG A 69 -7.35 16.93 -8.70
C ARG A 69 -8.82 16.66 -9.05
N LEU A 70 -9.18 15.41 -9.27
CA LEU A 70 -10.56 15.00 -9.56
C LEU A 70 -11.41 14.86 -8.30
N ILE A 71 -10.81 14.95 -7.10
CA ILE A 71 -11.52 14.89 -5.83
C ILE A 71 -12.10 16.25 -5.53
N VAL A 72 -13.42 16.32 -5.53
CA VAL A 72 -14.18 17.57 -5.36
C VAL A 72 -14.31 17.98 -3.89
N GLN A 73 -14.36 16.99 -2.97
CA GLN A 73 -14.51 17.24 -1.55
C GLN A 73 -13.21 17.75 -0.91
N SER A 74 -13.35 18.64 0.07
CA SER A 74 -12.23 19.07 0.88
C SER A 74 -11.73 17.93 1.77
N TRP A 75 -10.43 17.78 1.84
CA TRP A 75 -9.77 16.76 2.66
C TRP A 75 -8.58 17.39 3.42
N PHE A 76 -8.24 16.80 4.56
CA PHE A 76 -7.15 17.27 5.43
C PHE A 76 -6.01 16.24 5.57
N LEU A 77 -6.28 14.96 5.24
CA LEU A 77 -5.29 13.88 5.30
C LEU A 77 -5.45 12.97 4.10
N ALA A 78 -4.34 12.57 3.48
CA ALA A 78 -4.32 11.60 2.40
C ALA A 78 -3.34 10.47 2.73
N GLU A 79 -3.81 9.21 2.67
CA GLU A 79 -3.03 8.03 3.00
C GLU A 79 -3.22 6.93 1.96
N GLU A 80 -2.19 6.12 1.77
CA GLU A 80 -2.26 4.93 0.94
C GLU A 80 -2.70 3.72 1.78
N GLY A 81 -3.47 2.83 1.16
CA GLY A 81 -3.97 1.64 1.82
C GLY A 81 -4.60 0.67 0.82
N PHE A 82 -5.40 -0.24 1.34
CA PHE A 82 -6.04 -1.29 0.54
C PHE A 82 -7.54 -1.31 0.76
N ILE A 83 -8.28 -1.52 -0.34
CA ILE A 83 -9.69 -1.92 -0.29
C ILE A 83 -9.69 -3.44 -0.23
N ARG A 84 -10.15 -4.01 0.88
CA ARG A 84 -10.29 -5.46 1.06
C ARG A 84 -11.73 -5.88 0.83
N THR A 85 -11.91 -6.67 -0.23
CA THR A 85 -13.13 -7.39 -0.55
C THR A 85 -12.74 -8.86 -0.76
N ASP A 86 -13.13 -9.50 -1.84
CA ASP A 86 -12.61 -10.82 -2.25
C ASP A 86 -11.14 -10.77 -2.73
N SER A 87 -10.68 -9.59 -3.12
CA SER A 87 -9.28 -9.33 -3.50
C SER A 87 -8.81 -7.98 -2.96
N ASP A 88 -7.57 -7.91 -2.51
CA ASP A 88 -6.96 -6.68 -2.04
C ASP A 88 -6.63 -5.77 -3.24
N ARG A 89 -7.06 -4.51 -3.15
CA ARG A 89 -6.80 -3.50 -4.18
C ARG A 89 -6.18 -2.26 -3.55
N ALA A 90 -5.01 -1.87 -4.05
CA ALA A 90 -4.36 -0.64 -3.62
C ALA A 90 -5.21 0.58 -4.00
N ALA A 91 -5.33 1.52 -3.06
CA ALA A 91 -6.09 2.75 -3.19
C ALA A 91 -5.44 3.89 -2.42
N LYS A 92 -5.75 5.12 -2.77
CA LYS A 92 -5.42 6.31 -2.00
C LYS A 92 -6.70 6.87 -1.37
N PHE A 93 -6.64 7.13 -0.08
CA PHE A 93 -7.77 7.54 0.73
C PHE A 93 -7.57 8.99 1.16
N PHE A 94 -8.61 9.78 1.04
CA PHE A 94 -8.64 11.19 1.37
C PHE A 94 -9.70 11.41 2.44
N PHE A 95 -9.25 11.75 3.63
CA PHE A 95 -10.09 11.93 4.81
C PHE A 95 -10.55 13.38 4.89
N GLY A 96 -11.85 13.59 4.90
CA GLY A 96 -12.51 14.87 5.06
C GLY A 96 -13.47 14.86 6.25
N GLU A 97 -14.10 16.02 6.55
CA GLU A 97 -15.04 16.14 7.65
C GLU A 97 -16.35 15.36 7.41
N GLU A 98 -16.73 15.18 6.16
CA GLU A 98 -17.97 14.52 5.76
C GLU A 98 -17.82 13.04 5.47
N GLY A 99 -16.57 12.54 5.33
CA GLY A 99 -16.31 11.15 5.01
C GLY A 99 -14.96 10.92 4.36
N ILE A 100 -14.85 9.83 3.63
CA ILE A 100 -13.62 9.36 2.99
C ILE A 100 -13.83 9.29 1.49
N SER A 101 -13.03 10.03 0.71
CA SER A 101 -12.94 9.85 -0.74
C SER A 101 -11.86 8.82 -1.06
N VAL A 102 -12.17 7.85 -1.89
CA VAL A 102 -11.30 6.73 -2.23
C VAL A 102 -10.97 6.78 -3.71
N LEU A 103 -9.70 6.92 -4.04
CA LEU A 103 -9.21 6.89 -5.41
C LEU A 103 -8.48 5.57 -5.66
N TYR A 104 -8.99 4.77 -6.58
CA TYR A 104 -8.37 3.54 -7.03
C TYR A 104 -8.47 3.36 -8.55
N TYR A 105 -7.80 2.35 -9.10
CA TYR A 105 -7.79 2.11 -10.54
C TYR A 105 -8.41 0.76 -10.89
N LYS A 106 -9.32 0.79 -11.87
CA LYS A 106 -9.85 -0.42 -12.50
C LYS A 106 -9.59 -0.33 -14.00
N ASN A 107 -8.87 -1.31 -14.55
CA ASN A 107 -8.49 -1.30 -15.97
C ASN A 107 -7.85 0.03 -16.41
N VAL A 108 -6.88 0.53 -15.61
CA VAL A 108 -6.14 1.78 -15.84
C VAL A 108 -6.97 3.06 -15.68
N LYS A 109 -8.29 2.99 -15.58
CA LYS A 109 -9.17 4.16 -15.37
C LYS A 109 -9.25 4.51 -13.89
N PRO A 110 -9.12 5.81 -13.50
CA PRO A 110 -9.33 6.24 -12.14
C PRO A 110 -10.82 6.10 -11.79
N ILE A 111 -11.09 5.59 -10.61
CA ILE A 111 -12.41 5.55 -10.00
C ILE A 111 -12.31 6.30 -8.69
N ILE A 112 -13.25 7.22 -8.48
CA ILE A 112 -13.38 7.97 -7.23
C ILE A 112 -14.73 7.59 -6.63
N GLU A 113 -14.68 7.12 -5.40
CA GLU A 113 -15.87 6.82 -4.61
C GLU A 113 -15.84 7.68 -3.34
N PHE A 114 -16.99 8.15 -2.92
CA PHE A 114 -17.15 8.85 -1.66
C PHE A 114 -17.92 7.97 -0.68
N VAL A 115 -17.35 7.76 0.48
CA VAL A 115 -17.96 7.04 1.59
C VAL A 115 -18.28 8.04 2.69
N PRO A 116 -19.55 8.38 2.88
CA PRO A 116 -19.96 9.32 3.92
C PRO A 116 -19.70 8.71 5.31
N LYS A 117 -19.44 9.57 6.29
CA LYS A 117 -19.11 9.17 7.67
C LYS A 117 -20.21 8.31 8.32
N GLU A 118 -21.47 8.50 7.92
CA GLU A 118 -22.62 7.77 8.43
C GLU A 118 -22.52 6.25 8.12
N LYS A 119 -21.87 5.89 7.01
CA LYS A 119 -21.65 4.49 6.60
C LYS A 119 -20.48 3.82 7.33
N ILE A 120 -19.63 4.60 7.99
CA ILE A 120 -18.48 4.09 8.74
C ILE A 120 -19.00 3.65 10.11
N THR A 121 -18.97 2.35 10.40
CA THR A 121 -19.53 1.82 11.65
C THR A 121 -18.49 1.57 12.72
N GLY A 122 -17.22 1.52 12.37
CA GLY A 122 -16.18 1.31 13.37
C GLY A 122 -14.79 1.13 12.77
N THR A 123 -13.83 1.11 13.67
CA THR A 123 -12.44 0.81 13.34
C THR A 123 -11.97 -0.37 14.18
N GLY A 124 -11.12 -1.20 13.60
CA GLY A 124 -10.45 -2.31 14.30
C GLY A 124 -8.95 -2.22 14.05
N THR A 125 -8.16 -2.63 15.03
CA THR A 125 -6.71 -2.78 14.87
C THR A 125 -6.35 -4.24 15.07
N ASP A 126 -5.59 -4.81 14.14
CA ASP A 126 -5.11 -6.19 14.26
C ASP A 126 -3.85 -6.28 15.14
N ARG A 127 -3.36 -7.53 15.37
CA ARG A 127 -2.17 -7.79 16.18
C ARG A 127 -0.88 -7.20 15.59
N CYS A 128 -0.85 -6.93 14.30
CA CYS A 128 0.27 -6.32 13.59
C CYS A 128 0.23 -4.79 13.62
N GLY A 129 -0.81 -4.20 14.20
CA GLY A 129 -1.02 -2.75 14.26
C GLY A 129 -1.65 -2.16 13.01
N TRP A 130 -2.16 -2.98 12.10
CA TRP A 130 -2.90 -2.52 10.91
C TRP A 130 -4.29 -2.04 11.32
N LEU A 131 -4.69 -0.90 10.77
CA LEU A 131 -6.01 -0.32 11.01
C LEU A 131 -6.98 -0.78 9.92
N SER A 132 -8.13 -1.25 10.33
CA SER A 132 -9.27 -1.56 9.45
C SER A 132 -10.42 -0.61 9.73
N ILE A 133 -10.94 0.05 8.70
CA ILE A 133 -12.19 0.81 8.73
C ILE A 133 -13.28 -0.05 8.12
N ILE A 134 -14.36 -0.27 8.86
CA ILE A 134 -15.42 -1.22 8.51
C ILE A 134 -16.61 -0.50 7.90
N ILE A 135 -17.04 -0.95 6.71
CA ILE A 135 -18.23 -0.46 6.00
C ILE A 135 -19.14 -1.67 5.74
N PRO A 136 -20.04 -2.01 6.70
CA PRO A 136 -20.79 -3.26 6.66
C PRO A 136 -21.73 -3.39 5.46
N GLU A 137 -22.39 -2.31 5.07
CA GLU A 137 -23.35 -2.29 3.96
C GLU A 137 -22.76 -2.80 2.65
N GLU A 138 -21.47 -2.55 2.46
CA GLU A 138 -20.78 -2.86 1.21
C GLU A 138 -19.88 -4.10 1.32
N LYS A 139 -19.84 -4.77 2.50
CA LYS A 139 -18.94 -5.89 2.81
C LYS A 139 -17.48 -5.58 2.50
N ARG A 140 -17.10 -4.30 2.60
CA ARG A 140 -15.75 -3.78 2.33
C ARG A 140 -15.07 -3.35 3.62
N ARG A 141 -13.73 -3.46 3.62
CA ARG A 141 -12.86 -2.91 4.66
C ARG A 141 -11.77 -2.09 4.01
N PHE A 142 -11.48 -0.94 4.57
CA PHE A 142 -10.28 -0.18 4.22
C PHE A 142 -9.20 -0.55 5.21
N VAL A 143 -8.04 -0.96 4.71
CA VAL A 143 -6.95 -1.49 5.54
C VAL A 143 -5.71 -0.65 5.32
N PHE A 144 -5.08 -0.24 6.43
CA PHE A 144 -3.92 0.65 6.44
C PHE A 144 -2.79 0.02 7.22
N GLU A 145 -1.57 0.16 6.72
CA GLU A 145 -0.36 -0.26 7.41
C GLU A 145 -0.16 0.58 8.69
N LYS A 146 0.63 0.07 9.62
CA LYS A 146 0.85 0.65 10.95
C LYS A 146 1.20 2.14 10.92
N GLU A 147 2.11 2.55 10.03
CA GLU A 147 2.53 3.96 9.93
C GLU A 147 1.38 4.90 9.52
N SER A 148 0.57 4.48 8.53
CA SER A 148 -0.62 5.21 8.11
C SER A 148 -1.71 5.15 9.18
N ALA A 149 -1.86 4.00 9.85
CA ALA A 149 -2.81 3.82 10.93
C ALA A 149 -2.60 4.82 12.09
N GLU A 150 -1.35 5.07 12.48
CA GLU A 150 -1.01 6.02 13.53
C GLU A 150 -1.43 7.47 13.17
N ARG A 151 -1.35 7.83 11.88
CA ARG A 151 -1.81 9.15 11.39
C ARG A 151 -3.31 9.25 11.26
N ILE A 152 -3.99 8.16 10.91
CA ILE A 152 -5.44 8.11 10.69
C ILE A 152 -6.24 8.07 11.99
N LYS A 153 -5.78 7.31 12.99
CA LYS A 153 -6.51 7.08 14.26
C LYS A 153 -7.07 8.34 14.92
N PRO A 154 -6.29 9.43 15.13
CA PRO A 154 -6.81 10.62 15.79
C PRO A 154 -7.97 11.28 15.04
N HIS A 155 -8.00 11.14 13.72
CA HIS A 155 -9.05 11.69 12.87
C HIS A 155 -10.29 10.80 12.87
N MET A 156 -10.11 9.47 12.88
CA MET A 156 -11.23 8.53 12.95
C MET A 156 -11.98 8.62 14.29
N GLU A 157 -11.28 8.77 15.40
CA GLU A 157 -11.89 8.98 16.71
C GLU A 157 -12.82 10.21 16.72
N LYS A 158 -12.40 11.29 16.06
CA LYS A 158 -13.24 12.50 15.91
C LYS A 158 -14.47 12.28 15.02
N ILE A 159 -14.33 11.47 13.97
CA ILE A 159 -15.44 11.15 13.04
C ILE A 159 -16.47 10.25 13.76
N ILE A 160 -16.00 9.27 14.54
CA ILE A 160 -16.86 8.31 15.25
C ILE A 160 -17.50 8.94 16.50
N SER A 161 -16.75 9.70 17.32
CA SER A 161 -17.26 10.29 18.55
C SER A 161 -18.36 11.33 18.32
N LYS A 162 -18.38 12.02 17.18
CA LYS A 162 -19.48 12.92 16.79
C LYS A 162 -20.79 12.17 16.50
N LYS A 163 -20.76 10.85 16.31
CA LYS A 163 -21.95 10.02 16.06
C LYS A 163 -22.68 9.63 17.36
N GLU A 164 -21.98 9.68 18.50
CA GLU A 164 -22.55 9.31 19.82
C GLU A 164 -23.19 10.50 20.57
N ALA A 165 -23.03 11.74 20.09
CA ALA A 165 -23.74 12.89 20.68
C ALA A 165 -25.20 12.88 20.19
N PRO A 166 -26.20 12.61 21.07
CA PRO A 166 -27.59 12.72 20.68
C PRO A 166 -27.87 14.14 20.28
N ALA A 167 -28.62 14.32 19.18
CA ALA A 167 -29.19 15.60 18.82
C ALA A 167 -30.17 16.01 19.96
N GLU A 168 -29.79 17.03 20.75
CA GLU A 168 -30.70 17.70 21.66
C GLU A 168 -31.74 18.57 20.91
#